data_1ec6e1183460ef1d1358893533c64502
#
_entry.id   1ec6e1183460ef1d1358893533c64502
#
_cell.length_a   1.000
_cell.length_b   1.000
_cell.length_c   1.000
_cell.angle_alpha   90.00
_cell.angle_beta   90.00
_cell.angle_gamma   90.00
#
_symmetry.space_group_name_H-M   'P 1'
#
loop_
_entity.id
_entity.type
_entity.pdbx_description
1 polymer ?
#
loop_
_entity_poly.entity_id
_entity_poly.type
_entity_poly.pdbx_seq_one_letter_code
_entity_poly.pdbx_strand_id
1 'polypeptide(L)'
;MPWYYFVAYFFGGAFLANAVPHFVSGTMGRPFQSPFAKPPGKGLSSSTVNVLWGWFNFAVGYVLLFQVGPLDFYHPGPIAVAGLGALIMAVMLARHFGQFHGGNSPGR
;
A
#
# COMPACT_ATOMS: atom_id res chain seq x y z
N MET A 1 13.56 -3.60 22.52
CA MET A 1 13.39 -3.08 21.14
C MET A 1 12.82 -1.68 21.22
N PRO A 2 13.43 -0.69 20.54
CA PRO A 2 12.91 0.68 20.57
C PRO A 2 11.47 0.73 20.04
N TRP A 3 10.64 1.57 20.66
CA TRP A 3 9.22 1.70 20.31
C TRP A 3 9.00 2.13 18.85
N TYR A 4 9.91 2.96 18.32
CA TYR A 4 9.76 3.46 16.94
C TYR A 4 9.99 2.38 15.88
N TYR A 5 10.60 1.24 16.25
CA TYR A 5 10.66 0.09 15.34
C TYR A 5 9.26 -0.40 15.02
N PHE A 6 8.36 -0.43 16.02
CA PHE A 6 6.97 -0.88 15.78
C PHE A 6 6.20 0.10 14.90
N VAL A 7 6.46 1.40 15.05
CA VAL A 7 5.87 2.42 14.15
C VAL A 7 6.34 2.17 12.72
N ALA A 8 7.64 1.91 12.54
CA ALA A 8 8.20 1.61 11.22
C ALA A 8 7.60 0.33 10.63
N TYR A 9 7.42 -0.71 11.44
CA TYR A 9 6.79 -1.96 10.96
C TYR A 9 5.35 -1.74 10.53
N PHE A 10 4.58 -0.99 11.31
CA PHE A 10 3.20 -0.68 10.96
C PHE A 10 3.11 0.03 9.62
N PHE A 11 3.85 1.12 9.46
CA PHE A 11 3.83 1.88 8.21
C PHE A 11 4.50 1.14 7.05
N GLY A 12 5.50 0.32 7.35
CA GLY A 12 6.11 -0.54 6.34
C GLY A 12 5.09 -1.49 5.72
N GLY A 13 4.29 -2.15 6.56
CA GLY A 13 3.19 -2.98 6.09
C GLY A 13 2.16 -2.18 5.29
N ALA A 14 1.81 -0.98 5.77
CA ALA A 14 0.87 -0.10 5.08
C ALA A 14 1.37 0.30 3.68
N PHE A 15 2.65 0.65 3.55
CA PHE A 15 3.23 0.99 2.25
C PHE A 15 3.26 -0.19 1.29
N LEU A 16 3.56 -1.41 1.79
CA LEU A 16 3.49 -2.60 0.95
C LEU A 16 2.07 -2.82 0.41
N ALA A 17 1.07 -2.70 1.27
CA ALA A 17 -0.32 -2.84 0.84
C ALA A 17 -0.71 -1.77 -0.18
N ASN A 18 -0.29 -0.51 0.04
CA ASN A 18 -0.58 0.59 -0.88
C ASN A 18 0.08 0.40 -2.24
N ALA A 19 1.24 -0.25 -2.29
CA ALA A 19 1.93 -0.52 -3.54
C ALA A 19 1.13 -1.44 -4.47
N VAL A 20 0.38 -2.38 -3.91
CA VAL A 20 -0.24 -3.48 -4.66
C VAL A 20 -1.20 -2.98 -5.75
N PRO A 21 -2.23 -2.15 -5.48
CA PRO A 21 -3.17 -1.76 -6.52
C PRO A 21 -2.52 -0.95 -7.64
N HIS A 22 -1.58 -0.08 -7.30
CA HIS A 22 -0.88 0.74 -8.28
C HIS A 22 0.03 -0.09 -9.16
N PHE A 23 0.82 -0.97 -8.55
CA PHE A 23 1.76 -1.83 -9.27
C PHE A 23 1.00 -2.83 -10.16
N VAL A 24 -0.03 -3.47 -9.61
CA VAL A 24 -0.82 -4.46 -10.34
C VAL A 24 -1.57 -3.81 -11.49
N SER A 25 -2.30 -2.72 -11.24
CA SER A 25 -3.02 -2.03 -12.30
C SER A 25 -2.09 -1.55 -13.39
N GLY A 26 -0.96 -0.96 -13.01
CA GLY A 26 0.04 -0.45 -13.95
C GLY A 26 0.65 -1.55 -14.81
N THR A 27 1.04 -2.67 -14.20
CA THR A 27 1.62 -3.79 -14.94
C THR A 27 0.60 -4.50 -15.83
N MET A 28 -0.69 -4.32 -15.56
CA MET A 28 -1.77 -4.80 -16.44
C MET A 28 -2.09 -3.81 -17.55
N GLY A 29 -1.38 -2.70 -17.67
CA GLY A 29 -1.62 -1.69 -18.67
C GLY A 29 -2.85 -0.84 -18.41
N ARG A 30 -3.31 -0.77 -17.16
CA ARG A 30 -4.52 -0.02 -16.79
C ARG A 30 -4.18 1.30 -16.12
N PRO A 31 -4.84 2.42 -16.52
CA PRO A 31 -4.80 3.63 -15.71
C PRO A 31 -5.48 3.38 -14.37
N PHE A 32 -5.04 4.08 -13.35
CA PHE A 32 -5.59 3.90 -12.00
C PHE A 32 -5.49 5.21 -11.22
N GLN A 33 -6.30 5.35 -10.18
CA GLN A 33 -6.28 6.52 -9.32
C GLN A 33 -4.91 6.67 -8.66
N SER A 34 -4.44 7.91 -8.53
CA SER A 34 -3.17 8.18 -7.86
C SER A 34 -3.20 9.57 -7.23
N PRO A 35 -2.27 9.85 -6.28
CA PRO A 35 -2.15 11.18 -5.72
C PRO A 35 -1.65 12.22 -6.72
N PHE A 36 -1.12 11.80 -7.87
CA PHE A 36 -0.58 12.69 -8.90
C PHE A 36 -1.63 13.12 -9.93
N ALA A 37 -2.80 12.49 -9.92
CA ALA A 37 -3.89 12.82 -10.82
C ALA A 37 -4.72 13.98 -10.26
N LYS A 38 -5.62 14.51 -11.06
CA LYS A 38 -6.53 15.59 -10.67
C LYS A 38 -7.98 15.10 -10.78
N PRO A 39 -8.73 15.12 -9.67
CA PRO A 39 -8.29 15.45 -8.32
C PRO A 39 -7.45 14.32 -7.72
N PRO A 40 -6.53 14.64 -6.78
CA PRO A 40 -5.66 13.63 -6.18
C PRO A 40 -6.44 12.47 -5.56
N GLY A 41 -6.00 11.24 -5.84
CA GLY A 41 -6.62 10.04 -5.31
C GLY A 41 -7.95 9.67 -5.95
N LYS A 42 -8.48 10.46 -6.87
CA LYS A 42 -9.74 10.24 -7.57
C LYS A 42 -9.56 10.18 -9.08
N GLY A 43 -8.73 11.06 -9.64
CA GLY A 43 -8.40 11.07 -11.05
C GLY A 43 -7.47 9.93 -11.42
N LEU A 44 -7.37 9.64 -12.71
CA LEU A 44 -6.56 8.54 -13.24
C LEU A 44 -5.19 9.05 -13.66
N SER A 45 -4.15 8.31 -13.28
CA SER A 45 -2.80 8.43 -13.85
C SER A 45 -2.55 7.27 -14.80
N SER A 46 -1.56 7.43 -15.68
CA SER A 46 -1.20 6.40 -16.64
C SER A 46 -0.74 5.11 -15.96
N SER A 47 -0.77 4.01 -16.71
CA SER A 47 -0.27 2.73 -16.23
C SER A 47 1.20 2.81 -15.82
N THR A 48 2.03 3.52 -16.59
CA THR A 48 3.45 3.70 -16.26
C THR A 48 3.65 4.47 -14.96
N VAL A 49 2.92 5.56 -14.74
CA VAL A 49 2.99 6.33 -13.50
C VAL A 49 2.60 5.45 -12.31
N ASN A 50 1.58 4.62 -12.47
CA ASN A 50 1.15 3.72 -11.40
C ASN A 50 2.19 2.65 -11.08
N VAL A 51 2.88 2.09 -12.08
CA VAL A 51 4.00 1.17 -11.84
C VAL A 51 5.09 1.84 -11.01
N LEU A 52 5.49 3.05 -11.41
CA LEU A 52 6.55 3.78 -10.70
C LEU A 52 6.13 4.13 -9.28
N TRP A 53 4.90 4.57 -9.10
CA TRP A 53 4.36 4.88 -7.77
C TRP A 53 4.28 3.64 -6.89
N GLY A 54 3.81 2.53 -7.45
CA GLY A 54 3.76 1.26 -6.74
C GLY A 54 5.14 0.77 -6.34
N TRP A 55 6.10 0.84 -7.24
CA TRP A 55 7.48 0.44 -6.97
C TRP A 55 8.09 1.29 -5.84
N PHE A 56 7.85 2.60 -5.87
CA PHE A 56 8.31 3.51 -4.82
C PHE A 56 7.72 3.11 -3.45
N ASN A 57 6.44 2.74 -3.41
CA ASN A 57 5.81 2.28 -2.18
C ASN A 57 6.42 0.97 -1.68
N PHE A 58 6.78 0.04 -2.57
CA PHE A 58 7.51 -1.17 -2.19
C PHE A 58 8.87 -0.82 -1.58
N ALA A 59 9.61 0.11 -2.19
CA ALA A 59 10.91 0.52 -1.68
C ALA A 59 10.80 1.16 -0.30
N VAL A 60 9.84 2.05 -0.08
CA VAL A 60 9.60 2.65 1.23
C VAL A 60 9.23 1.58 2.26
N GLY A 61 8.36 0.66 1.87
CA GLY A 61 7.97 -0.46 2.75
C GLY A 61 9.18 -1.29 3.17
N TYR A 62 10.06 -1.60 2.23
CA TYR A 62 11.29 -2.34 2.52
C TYR A 62 12.16 -1.60 3.55
N VAL A 63 12.39 -0.30 3.33
CA VAL A 63 13.20 0.51 4.25
C VAL A 63 12.58 0.51 5.65
N LEU A 64 11.28 0.71 5.75
CA LEU A 64 10.59 0.75 7.05
C LEU A 64 10.60 -0.60 7.77
N LEU A 65 10.51 -1.70 7.03
CA LEU A 65 10.48 -3.05 7.63
C LEU A 65 11.87 -3.55 8.01
N PHE A 66 12.91 -3.19 7.26
CA PHE A 66 14.21 -3.86 7.41
C PHE A 66 15.38 -2.93 7.71
N GLN A 67 15.28 -1.62 7.45
CA GLN A 67 16.41 -0.70 7.59
C GLN A 67 16.32 0.21 8.82
N VAL A 68 15.13 0.35 9.42
CA VAL A 68 14.97 1.09 10.68
C VAL A 68 15.25 0.13 11.84
N GLY A 69 14.48 -0.97 11.90
CA GLY A 69 14.72 -2.05 12.84
C GLY A 69 14.47 -3.35 12.09
N PRO A 70 15.47 -4.27 12.03
CA PRO A 70 15.34 -5.46 11.18
C PRO A 70 14.17 -6.33 11.62
N LEU A 71 13.21 -6.53 10.72
CA LEU A 71 12.05 -7.38 10.97
C LEU A 71 12.49 -8.84 11.01
N ASP A 72 12.21 -9.50 12.11
CA ASP A 72 12.47 -10.93 12.27
C ASP A 72 11.16 -11.69 12.08
N PHE A 73 11.10 -12.53 11.06
CA PHE A 73 9.90 -13.32 10.74
C PHE A 73 9.55 -14.35 11.82
N TYR A 74 10.48 -14.65 12.71
CA TYR A 74 10.25 -15.58 13.81
C TYR A 74 9.69 -14.91 15.07
N HIS A 75 9.63 -13.58 15.09
CA HIS A 75 9.03 -12.85 16.21
C HIS A 75 7.60 -12.45 15.86
N PRO A 76 6.60 -13.02 16.58
CA PRO A 76 5.19 -12.76 16.21
C PRO A 76 4.74 -11.33 16.44
N GLY A 77 5.31 -10.62 17.43
CA GLY A 77 4.92 -9.23 17.73
C GLY A 77 5.17 -8.27 16.58
N PRO A 78 6.41 -8.12 16.11
CA PRO A 78 6.73 -7.27 14.95
C PRO A 78 5.98 -7.67 13.68
N ILE A 79 5.86 -8.96 13.40
CA ILE A 79 5.12 -9.48 12.25
C ILE A 79 3.64 -9.08 12.35
N ALA A 80 3.04 -9.23 13.52
CA ALA A 80 1.64 -8.86 13.73
C ALA A 80 1.41 -7.36 13.50
N VAL A 81 2.33 -6.52 13.95
CA VAL A 81 2.23 -5.07 13.76
C VAL A 81 2.33 -4.71 12.28
N ALA A 82 3.29 -5.29 11.56
CA ALA A 82 3.41 -5.08 10.11
C ALA A 82 2.15 -5.57 9.37
N GLY A 83 1.66 -6.75 9.73
CA GLY A 83 0.44 -7.31 9.16
C GLY A 83 -0.78 -6.46 9.44
N LEU A 84 -0.88 -5.87 10.64
CA LEU A 84 -1.98 -4.99 11.01
C LEU A 84 -1.94 -3.70 10.17
N GLY A 85 -0.76 -3.11 10.00
CA GLY A 85 -0.60 -1.95 9.13
C GLY A 85 -1.04 -2.24 7.70
N ALA A 86 -0.61 -3.39 7.17
CA ALA A 86 -1.01 -3.84 5.83
C ALA A 86 -2.53 -4.05 5.73
N LEU A 87 -3.14 -4.69 6.73
CA LEU A 87 -4.59 -4.95 6.74
C LEU A 87 -5.40 -3.67 6.80
N ILE A 88 -5.05 -2.76 7.71
CA ILE A 88 -5.76 -1.48 7.84
C ILE A 88 -5.68 -0.70 6.53
N MET A 89 -4.48 -0.59 5.96
CA MET A 89 -4.31 0.09 4.68
C MET A 89 -5.12 -0.59 3.58
N ALA A 90 -5.07 -1.93 3.50
CA ALA A 90 -5.81 -2.68 2.48
C ALA A 90 -7.32 -2.43 2.56
N VAL A 91 -7.88 -2.41 3.77
CA VAL A 91 -9.31 -2.13 3.97
C VAL A 91 -9.63 -0.69 3.56
N MET A 92 -8.79 0.28 3.95
CA MET A 92 -8.97 1.68 3.55
C MET A 92 -8.94 1.82 2.02
N LEU A 93 -8.01 1.15 1.35
CA LEU A 93 -7.91 1.19 -0.11
C LEU A 93 -9.12 0.53 -0.78
N ALA A 94 -9.57 -0.60 -0.25
CA ALA A 94 -10.75 -1.28 -0.78
C ALA A 94 -11.99 -0.38 -0.74
N ARG A 95 -12.15 0.38 0.34
CA ARG A 95 -13.26 1.32 0.49
C ARG A 95 -13.08 2.55 -0.41
N HIS A 96 -11.89 3.12 -0.44
CA HIS A 96 -11.62 4.32 -1.24
C HIS A 96 -11.74 4.03 -2.74
N PHE A 97 -10.99 3.04 -3.23
CA PHE A 97 -11.01 2.70 -4.64
C PHE A 97 -12.29 1.96 -5.06
N GLY A 98 -12.94 1.30 -4.12
CA GLY A 98 -14.20 0.62 -4.35
C GLY A 98 -15.31 1.56 -4.86
N GLN A 99 -15.28 2.82 -4.45
CA GLN A 99 -16.26 3.81 -4.96
C GLN A 99 -16.13 4.06 -6.46
N PHE A 100 -14.94 3.83 -7.04
CA PHE A 100 -14.68 4.03 -8.47
C PHE A 100 -14.84 2.74 -9.28
N HIS A 101 -14.80 1.59 -8.62
CA HIS A 101 -14.78 0.28 -9.28
C HIS A 101 -15.93 -0.63 -8.84
N GLY A 102 -16.91 -0.08 -8.09
CA GLY A 102 -18.08 -0.82 -7.66
C GLY A 102 -17.82 -1.86 -6.56
N GLY A 103 -16.68 -1.78 -5.87
CA GLY A 103 -16.17 -2.82 -4.98
C GLY A 103 -17.10 -3.25 -3.85
N ASN A 104 -17.77 -2.30 -3.18
CA ASN A 104 -18.65 -2.63 -2.06
C ASN A 104 -20.13 -2.66 -2.44
N SER A 105 -20.42 -2.60 -3.74
CA SER A 105 -21.77 -2.65 -4.27
C SER A 105 -21.80 -3.57 -5.50
N PRO A 106 -21.42 -4.86 -5.31
CA PRO A 106 -21.41 -5.81 -6.43
C PRO A 106 -22.82 -6.02 -6.95
N GLY A 107 -22.96 -6.18 -8.26
CA GLY A 107 -24.24 -6.39 -8.91
C GLY A 107 -24.96 -5.11 -9.33
N ARG A 108 -24.32 -3.98 -9.21
CA ARG A 108 -24.84 -2.71 -9.71
C ARG A 108 -24.31 -2.36 -11.07
#